data_c953ffd849bda9810dafc8e15624f29e
#
_entry.id   c953ffd849bda9810dafc8e15624f29e
#
_cell.length_a   1.000
_cell.length_b   1.000
_cell.length_c   1.000
_cell.angle_alpha   90.00
_cell.angle_beta   90.00
_cell.angle_gamma   90.00
#
_symmetry.space_group_name_H-M   'P 1'
#
loop_
_entity.id
_entity.type
_entity.pdbx_description
1 polymer ?
#
loop_
_entity_poly.entity_id
_entity_poly.type
_entity_poly.pdbx_seq_one_letter_code
_entity_poly.pdbx_strand_id
1 'polypeptide(L)'
;MDLNLLRNMMKEVRENKDFLDSMSPNQFLSKTALIKHITNLDILHKHSHIVIWGSWYGSILVPALYDKVGKITCIDMDPKAISIAKHRIFPEYDVEWITDDIFATWRDWYKNVDLFINTSCEHMKPMKEWGPTPQYKNPWWQRVKANCHFAFQ
;
A
#
# COMPACT_ATOMS: atom_id res chain seq x y z
N MET A 1 -9.48 17.34 -8.59
CA MET A 1 -8.64 16.42 -9.39
C MET A 1 -7.24 17.00 -9.48
N ASP A 2 -6.23 16.21 -9.18
CA ASP A 2 -4.82 16.60 -9.31
C ASP A 2 -4.37 16.45 -10.76
N LEU A 3 -4.27 17.56 -11.47
CA LEU A 3 -3.88 17.59 -12.89
C LEU A 3 -2.40 17.24 -13.10
N ASN A 4 -1.54 17.54 -12.14
CA ASN A 4 -0.13 17.16 -12.22
C ASN A 4 0.03 15.64 -12.11
N LEU A 5 -0.69 15.01 -11.19
CA LEU A 5 -0.72 13.56 -11.08
C LEU A 5 -1.25 12.91 -12.36
N LEU A 6 -2.36 13.42 -12.90
CA LEU A 6 -2.92 12.91 -14.17
C LEU A 6 -1.89 12.98 -15.30
N ARG A 7 -1.22 14.12 -15.44
CA ARG A 7 -0.16 14.29 -16.45
C ARG A 7 0.99 13.29 -16.26
N ASN A 8 1.45 13.11 -15.01
CA ASN A 8 2.52 12.16 -14.70
C ASN A 8 2.11 10.72 -15.06
N MET A 9 0.89 10.33 -14.71
CA MET A 9 0.35 9.01 -15.06
C MET A 9 0.23 8.80 -16.57
N MET A 10 -0.29 9.78 -17.29
CA MET A 10 -0.40 9.70 -18.77
C MET A 10 0.95 9.57 -19.44
N LYS A 11 1.97 10.25 -18.93
CA LYS A 11 3.33 10.15 -19.43
C LYS A 11 3.92 8.75 -19.16
N GLU A 12 3.71 8.22 -17.96
CA GLU A 12 4.20 6.89 -17.59
C GLU A 12 3.54 5.78 -18.41
N VAL A 13 2.24 5.84 -18.64
CA VAL A 13 1.47 4.87 -19.43
C VAL A 13 2.04 4.67 -20.84
N ARG A 14 2.58 5.71 -21.46
CA ARG A 14 3.16 5.64 -22.81
C ARG A 14 4.38 4.74 -22.91
N GLU A 15 5.15 4.65 -21.82
CA GLU A 15 6.47 4.03 -21.82
C GLU A 15 6.53 2.76 -20.96
N ASN A 16 5.53 2.52 -20.12
CA ASN A 16 5.56 1.50 -19.09
C ASN A 16 4.27 0.66 -19.10
N LYS A 17 4.37 -0.53 -19.71
CA LYS A 17 3.25 -1.46 -19.78
C LYS A 17 2.80 -1.96 -18.40
N ASP A 18 3.73 -2.21 -17.49
CA ASP A 18 3.42 -2.68 -16.15
C ASP A 18 2.62 -1.63 -15.37
N PHE A 19 2.96 -0.36 -15.55
CA PHE A 19 2.18 0.73 -14.99
C PHE A 19 0.77 0.79 -15.58
N LEU A 20 0.64 0.62 -16.89
CA LEU A 20 -0.68 0.52 -17.54
C LEU A 20 -1.50 -0.64 -16.95
N ASP A 21 -0.89 -1.81 -16.77
CA ASP A 21 -1.54 -2.98 -16.20
C ASP A 21 -1.98 -2.74 -14.73
N SER A 22 -1.23 -1.93 -13.98
CA SER A 22 -1.60 -1.54 -12.61
C SER A 22 -2.90 -0.73 -12.53
N MET A 23 -3.33 -0.15 -13.65
CA MET A 23 -4.57 0.61 -13.79
C MET A 23 -5.60 -0.08 -14.69
N SER A 24 -5.43 -1.37 -14.95
CA SER A 24 -6.38 -2.14 -15.74
C SER A 24 -7.79 -2.10 -15.13
N PRO A 25 -8.85 -2.35 -15.93
CA PRO A 25 -10.23 -2.35 -15.42
C PRO A 25 -10.44 -3.24 -14.19
N ASN A 26 -9.83 -4.42 -14.16
CA ASN A 26 -9.92 -5.33 -13.02
C ASN A 26 -9.24 -4.76 -11.77
N GLN A 27 -8.05 -4.20 -11.92
CA GLN A 27 -7.33 -3.54 -10.81
C GLN A 27 -8.12 -2.35 -10.28
N PHE A 28 -8.68 -1.57 -11.18
CA PHE A 28 -9.48 -0.41 -10.82
C PHE A 28 -10.75 -0.80 -10.05
N LEU A 29 -11.52 -1.75 -10.56
CA LEU A 29 -12.76 -2.21 -9.94
C LEU A 29 -12.51 -2.82 -8.55
N SER A 30 -11.52 -3.70 -8.43
CA SER A 30 -11.25 -4.37 -7.16
C SER A 30 -10.78 -3.39 -6.08
N LYS A 31 -9.84 -2.51 -6.40
CA LYS A 31 -9.34 -1.52 -5.46
C LYS A 31 -10.37 -0.45 -5.10
N THR A 32 -11.19 -0.03 -6.07
CA THR A 32 -12.30 0.90 -5.79
C THR A 32 -13.32 0.29 -4.84
N ALA A 33 -13.66 -0.98 -5.01
CA ALA A 33 -14.54 -1.69 -4.07
C ALA A 33 -13.95 -1.75 -2.67
N LEU A 34 -12.65 -2.05 -2.55
CA LEU A 34 -11.95 -2.05 -1.26
C LEU A 34 -11.97 -0.68 -0.59
N ILE A 35 -11.65 0.38 -1.33
CA ILE A 35 -11.66 1.76 -0.84
C ILE A 35 -13.06 2.14 -0.33
N LYS A 36 -14.09 1.82 -1.10
CA LYS A 36 -15.48 2.07 -0.71
C LYS A 36 -15.84 1.35 0.59
N HIS A 37 -15.42 0.09 0.72
CA HIS A 37 -15.67 -0.70 1.93
C HIS A 37 -14.97 -0.10 3.15
N ILE A 38 -13.67 0.21 3.03
CA ILE A 38 -12.89 0.85 4.10
C ILE A 38 -13.52 2.19 4.51
N THR A 39 -13.91 3.00 3.54
CA THR A 39 -14.54 4.31 3.81
C THR A 39 -15.88 4.16 4.54
N ASN A 40 -16.69 3.18 4.16
CA ASN A 40 -17.99 2.92 4.81
C ASN A 40 -17.86 2.43 6.26
N LEU A 41 -16.73 1.79 6.62
CA LEU A 41 -16.46 1.35 7.98
C LEU A 41 -16.08 2.50 8.93
N ASP A 42 -15.83 3.68 8.40
CA ASP A 42 -15.42 4.88 9.15
C ASP A 42 -14.22 4.67 10.09
N ILE A 43 -13.23 3.90 9.60
CA ILE A 43 -12.03 3.55 10.36
C ILE A 43 -10.84 4.47 10.08
N LEU A 44 -10.98 5.39 9.12
CA LEU A 44 -9.92 6.31 8.70
C LEU A 44 -10.16 7.72 9.25
N HIS A 45 -9.10 8.37 9.69
CA HIS A 45 -9.11 9.78 10.10
C HIS A 45 -7.77 10.46 9.75
N LYS A 46 -7.70 11.76 9.96
CA LYS A 46 -6.54 12.60 9.56
C LYS A 46 -5.21 12.25 10.24
N HIS A 47 -5.24 11.47 11.32
CA HIS A 47 -4.04 11.02 12.01
C HIS A 47 -3.73 9.53 11.76
N SER A 48 -4.56 8.85 10.98
CA SER A 48 -4.33 7.43 10.66
C SER A 48 -3.05 7.24 9.87
N HIS A 49 -2.30 6.20 10.22
CA HIS A 49 -1.18 5.70 9.46
C HIS A 49 -1.59 4.42 8.72
N ILE A 50 -1.51 4.44 7.40
CA ILE A 50 -1.78 3.30 6.53
C ILE A 50 -0.48 2.74 5.99
N VAL A 51 -0.35 1.43 6.00
CA VAL A 51 0.73 0.70 5.31
C VAL A 51 0.12 -0.12 4.17
N ILE A 52 0.65 0.04 2.98
CA ILE A 52 0.26 -0.74 1.80
C ILE A 52 1.40 -1.71 1.50
N TRP A 53 1.16 -2.99 1.75
CA TRP A 53 2.06 -4.09 1.43
C TRP A 53 1.83 -4.57 0.00
N GLY A 54 2.91 -4.84 -0.72
CA GLY A 54 2.81 -5.18 -2.13
C GLY A 54 2.19 -4.04 -2.93
N SER A 55 2.65 -2.84 -2.68
CA SER A 55 2.03 -1.62 -3.19
C SER A 55 2.16 -1.44 -4.70
N TRP A 56 3.16 -2.11 -5.29
CA TRP A 56 3.55 -1.89 -6.68
C TRP A 56 3.75 -0.39 -6.92
N TYR A 57 3.02 0.22 -7.84
CA TYR A 57 3.10 1.68 -8.08
C TYR A 57 2.18 2.51 -7.17
N GLY A 58 1.30 1.88 -6.39
CA GLY A 58 0.31 2.61 -5.56
C GLY A 58 -0.71 3.42 -6.36
N SER A 59 -0.82 3.18 -7.66
CA SER A 59 -1.50 4.02 -8.65
C SER A 59 -2.97 4.34 -8.34
N ILE A 60 -3.70 3.46 -7.69
CA ILE A 60 -5.12 3.66 -7.35
C ILE A 60 -5.28 3.96 -5.86
N LEU A 61 -4.61 3.19 -4.99
CA LEU A 61 -4.79 3.31 -3.54
C LEU A 61 -4.24 4.63 -3.00
N VAL A 62 -3.05 5.05 -3.46
CA VAL A 62 -2.42 6.27 -2.94
C VAL A 62 -3.29 7.51 -3.22
N PRO A 63 -3.69 7.84 -4.47
CA PRO A 63 -4.48 9.04 -4.69
C PRO A 63 -5.87 8.99 -4.03
N ALA A 64 -6.45 7.81 -3.89
CA ALA A 64 -7.77 7.65 -3.27
C ALA A 64 -7.76 7.84 -1.75
N LEU A 65 -6.64 7.53 -1.08
CA LEU A 65 -6.52 7.55 0.38
C LEU A 65 -5.72 8.75 0.92
N TYR A 66 -4.97 9.42 0.07
CA TYR A 66 -4.01 10.46 0.47
C TYR A 66 -4.61 11.56 1.35
N ASP A 67 -5.77 12.09 0.96
CA ASP A 67 -6.43 13.19 1.68
C ASP A 67 -7.25 12.72 2.91
N LYS A 68 -7.35 11.39 3.12
CA LYS A 68 -8.19 10.80 4.17
C LYS A 68 -7.41 10.43 5.43
N VAL A 69 -6.09 10.44 5.35
CA VAL A 69 -5.20 9.94 6.41
C VAL A 69 -4.03 10.87 6.66
N GLY A 70 -3.30 10.63 7.74
CA GLY A 70 -2.14 11.44 8.10
C GLY A 70 -0.83 10.94 7.48
N LYS A 71 -0.71 9.65 7.25
CA LYS A 71 0.51 9.04 6.70
C LYS A 71 0.20 7.82 5.87
N ILE A 72 0.87 7.69 4.72
CA ILE A 72 0.88 6.47 3.90
C ILE A 72 2.32 6.00 3.74
N THR A 73 2.54 4.71 4.01
CA THR A 73 3.78 4.02 3.71
C THR A 73 3.51 2.90 2.72
N CYS A 74 4.20 2.91 1.60
CA CYS A 74 4.12 1.88 0.55
C CYS A 74 5.37 1.02 0.60
N ILE A 75 5.20 -0.29 0.63
CA ILE A 75 6.29 -1.26 0.67
C ILE A 75 6.11 -2.27 -0.46
N ASP A 76 7.13 -2.43 -1.27
CA ASP A 76 7.17 -3.42 -2.33
C ASP A 76 8.60 -3.93 -2.51
N MET A 77 8.74 -5.17 -2.95
CA MET A 77 10.07 -5.75 -3.21
C MET A 77 10.66 -5.36 -4.56
N ASP A 78 9.86 -4.76 -5.45
CA ASP A 78 10.32 -4.27 -6.76
C ASP A 78 10.89 -2.86 -6.66
N PRO A 79 12.23 -2.70 -6.68
CA PRO A 79 12.86 -1.39 -6.55
C PRO A 79 12.54 -0.46 -7.72
N LYS A 80 12.28 -1.01 -8.90
CA LYS A 80 11.91 -0.23 -10.08
C LYS A 80 10.53 0.40 -9.93
N ALA A 81 9.54 -0.37 -9.49
CA ALA A 81 8.20 0.14 -9.25
C ALA A 81 8.20 1.23 -8.16
N ILE A 82 8.91 1.00 -7.06
CA ILE A 82 9.05 1.97 -5.97
C ILE A 82 9.72 3.27 -6.48
N SER A 83 10.80 3.16 -7.23
CA SER A 83 11.51 4.33 -7.77
C SER A 83 10.63 5.14 -8.73
N ILE A 84 9.92 4.48 -9.62
CA ILE A 84 9.00 5.13 -10.57
C ILE A 84 7.85 5.81 -9.82
N ALA A 85 7.24 5.12 -8.85
CA ALA A 85 6.17 5.71 -8.03
C ALA A 85 6.65 6.97 -7.32
N LYS A 86 7.77 6.90 -6.63
CA LYS A 86 8.34 8.00 -5.84
C LYS A 86 8.74 9.21 -6.68
N HIS A 87 9.45 8.97 -7.80
CA HIS A 87 10.13 10.04 -8.53
C HIS A 87 9.38 10.51 -9.78
N ARG A 88 8.53 9.67 -10.39
CA ARG A 88 7.88 9.97 -11.67
C ARG A 88 6.37 10.15 -11.56
N ILE A 89 5.70 9.39 -10.70
CA ILE A 89 4.24 9.44 -10.55
C ILE A 89 3.84 10.41 -9.44
N PHE A 90 4.39 10.22 -8.24
CA PHE A 90 4.04 10.94 -7.01
C PHE A 90 5.16 11.80 -6.43
N PRO A 91 5.93 12.58 -7.23
CA PRO A 91 7.09 13.32 -6.70
C PRO A 91 6.69 14.39 -5.67
N GLU A 92 5.45 14.88 -5.70
CA GLU A 92 4.94 15.93 -4.81
C GLU A 92 4.06 15.38 -3.67
N TYR A 93 3.90 14.05 -3.59
CA TYR A 93 3.11 13.41 -2.53
C TYR A 93 4.02 13.06 -1.35
N ASP A 94 3.55 13.38 -0.15
CA ASP A 94 4.21 12.98 1.09
C ASP A 94 3.86 11.52 1.45
N VAL A 95 4.46 10.60 0.70
CA VAL A 95 4.34 9.15 0.89
C VAL A 95 5.71 8.57 1.15
N GLU A 96 5.81 7.70 2.14
CA GLU A 96 7.03 6.94 2.40
C GLU A 96 7.07 5.71 1.49
N TRP A 97 8.10 5.61 0.66
CA TRP A 97 8.31 4.52 -0.28
C TRP A 97 9.49 3.66 0.17
N ILE A 98 9.23 2.37 0.39
CA ILE A 98 10.23 1.43 0.91
C ILE A 98 10.34 0.24 -0.03
N THR A 99 11.56 -0.08 -0.47
CA THR A 99 11.86 -1.33 -1.15
C THR A 99 12.25 -2.37 -0.13
N ASP A 100 11.41 -3.37 0.08
CA ASP A 100 11.68 -4.45 1.03
C ASP A 100 10.79 -5.67 0.78
N ASP A 101 11.26 -6.83 1.26
CA ASP A 101 10.45 -8.03 1.38
C ASP A 101 9.71 -8.01 2.72
N ILE A 102 8.40 -7.85 2.68
CA ILE A 102 7.56 -7.78 3.88
C ILE A 102 7.59 -9.05 4.72
N PHE A 103 7.96 -10.20 4.15
CA PHE A 103 8.10 -11.46 4.88
C PHE A 103 9.45 -11.57 5.58
N ALA A 104 10.47 -10.87 5.12
CA ALA A 104 11.81 -10.93 5.69
C ALA A 104 12.01 -9.95 6.84
N THR A 105 11.29 -8.83 6.86
CA THR A 105 11.52 -7.73 7.77
C THR A 105 10.26 -7.34 8.52
N TRP A 106 10.31 -7.43 9.85
CA TRP A 106 9.34 -6.79 10.72
C TRP A 106 9.89 -5.43 11.16
N ARG A 107 9.06 -4.40 11.11
CA ARG A 107 9.43 -3.04 11.51
C ARG A 107 8.76 -2.67 12.81
N ASP A 108 9.55 -2.20 13.79
CA ASP A 108 9.03 -1.90 15.14
C ASP A 108 7.90 -0.86 15.14
N TRP A 109 7.92 0.09 14.20
CA TRP A 109 6.87 1.08 14.10
C TRP A 109 5.53 0.54 13.57
N TYR A 110 5.47 -0.70 13.08
CA TYR A 110 4.21 -1.37 12.71
C TYR A 110 3.22 -1.42 13.87
N LYS A 111 3.69 -1.44 15.11
CA LYS A 111 2.84 -1.35 16.31
C LYS A 111 1.98 -0.10 16.40
N ASN A 112 2.30 0.96 15.64
CA ASN A 112 1.58 2.23 15.62
C ASN A 112 0.68 2.40 14.38
N VAL A 113 0.63 1.42 13.49
CA VAL A 113 -0.14 1.46 12.26
C VAL A 113 -1.62 1.21 12.54
N ASP A 114 -2.48 1.96 11.86
CA ASP A 114 -3.93 1.87 11.99
C ASP A 114 -4.57 0.90 11.01
N LEU A 115 -4.03 0.81 9.81
CA LEU A 115 -4.54 -0.06 8.76
C LEU A 115 -3.40 -0.59 7.89
N PHE A 116 -3.38 -1.91 7.72
CA PHE A 116 -2.57 -2.59 6.71
C PHE A 116 -3.45 -3.00 5.53
N ILE A 117 -3.03 -2.65 4.34
CA ILE A 117 -3.67 -3.05 3.09
C ILE A 117 -2.73 -3.96 2.32
N ASN A 118 -3.23 -5.08 1.81
CA ASN A 118 -2.52 -5.94 0.88
C ASN A 118 -3.46 -6.41 -0.23
N THR A 119 -3.27 -5.88 -1.42
CA THR A 119 -4.05 -6.24 -2.62
C THR A 119 -3.28 -7.16 -3.57
N SER A 120 -2.19 -7.74 -3.08
CA SER A 120 -1.34 -8.67 -3.84
C SER A 120 -1.28 -10.05 -3.18
N CYS A 121 -2.26 -10.40 -2.36
CA CYS A 121 -2.26 -11.66 -1.60
C CYS A 121 -2.19 -12.91 -2.49
N GLU A 122 -2.75 -12.85 -3.69
CA GLU A 122 -2.70 -13.95 -4.66
C GLU A 122 -1.28 -14.26 -5.18
N HIS A 123 -0.37 -13.30 -5.09
CA HIS A 123 1.02 -13.42 -5.53
C HIS A 123 1.99 -13.68 -4.37
N MET A 124 1.49 -13.81 -3.16
CA MET A 124 2.28 -13.93 -1.94
C MET A 124 2.03 -15.25 -1.23
N LYS A 125 2.94 -15.61 -0.31
CA LYS A 125 2.67 -16.69 0.64
C LYS A 125 1.41 -16.38 1.46
N PRO A 126 0.65 -17.41 1.85
CA PRO A 126 -0.47 -17.23 2.77
C PRO A 126 -0.06 -16.46 4.03
N MET A 127 -0.84 -15.49 4.44
CA MET A 127 -0.56 -14.66 5.62
C MET A 127 -0.38 -15.50 6.90
N LYS A 128 -1.02 -16.67 6.98
CA LYS A 128 -0.84 -17.62 8.08
C LYS A 128 0.59 -18.14 8.22
N GLU A 129 1.36 -18.09 7.14
CA GLU A 129 2.77 -18.54 7.13
C GLU A 129 3.75 -17.43 7.57
N TRP A 130 3.24 -16.24 7.87
CA TRP A 130 4.01 -15.20 8.54
C TRP A 130 4.22 -15.59 10.00
N GLY A 131 4.94 -16.65 10.17
CA GLY A 131 5.20 -17.21 11.47
C GLY A 131 6.17 -16.38 12.30
N PRO A 132 6.46 -16.85 13.52
CA PRO A 132 7.51 -16.26 14.34
C PRO A 132 8.84 -16.32 13.60
N THR A 133 9.51 -15.19 13.50
CA THR A 133 10.90 -15.15 13.07
C THR A 133 11.82 -15.48 14.25
N PRO A 134 13.10 -15.80 14.02
CA PRO A 134 14.04 -15.99 15.13
C PRO A 134 14.10 -14.82 16.12
N GLN A 135 13.80 -13.60 15.65
CA GLN A 135 13.76 -12.39 16.46
C GLN A 135 12.46 -12.20 17.24
N TYR A 136 11.36 -12.80 16.78
CA TYR A 136 10.04 -12.58 17.35
C TYR A 136 9.35 -13.91 17.62
N LYS A 137 9.13 -14.22 18.90
CA LYS A 137 8.45 -15.44 19.35
C LYS A 137 6.96 -15.42 19.07
N ASN A 138 6.37 -14.23 18.94
CA ASN A 138 4.94 -14.05 18.76
C ASN A 138 4.57 -13.86 17.28
N PRO A 139 3.43 -14.36 16.83
CA PRO A 139 2.92 -14.09 15.49
C PRO A 139 2.78 -12.59 15.25
N TRP A 140 2.88 -12.18 13.98
CA TRP A 140 2.86 -10.77 13.61
C TRP A 140 1.59 -10.03 14.05
N TRP A 141 0.43 -10.68 14.05
CA TRP A 141 -0.84 -10.07 14.49
C TRP A 141 -0.89 -9.74 15.98
N GLN A 142 -0.03 -10.34 16.80
CA GLN A 142 0.11 -9.99 18.20
C GLN A 142 1.06 -8.81 18.44
N ARG A 143 1.76 -8.37 17.42
CA ARG A 143 2.74 -7.29 17.49
C ARG A 143 2.19 -5.94 17.02
N VAL A 144 0.95 -5.89 16.59
CA VAL A 144 0.23 -4.68 16.22
C VAL A 144 -0.67 -4.21 17.37
N LYS A 145 -1.07 -2.95 17.32
CA LYS A 145 -1.98 -2.42 18.35
C LYS A 145 -3.38 -3.05 18.26
N ALA A 146 -4.11 -3.06 19.37
CA ALA A 146 -5.39 -3.76 19.50
C ALA A 146 -6.48 -3.29 18.53
N ASN A 147 -6.45 -2.02 18.12
CA ASN A 147 -7.42 -1.45 17.17
C ASN A 147 -6.87 -1.30 15.75
N CYS A 148 -5.82 -2.03 15.41
CA CYS A 148 -5.31 -2.09 14.04
C CYS A 148 -6.25 -2.89 13.14
N HIS A 149 -6.49 -2.39 11.95
CA HIS A 149 -7.32 -3.05 10.94
C HIS A 149 -6.45 -3.66 9.82
N PHE A 150 -6.99 -4.67 9.16
CA PHE A 150 -6.36 -5.36 8.04
C PHE A 150 -7.35 -5.49 6.89
N ALA A 151 -6.95 -5.07 5.70
CA ALA A 151 -7.72 -5.18 4.47
C ALA A 151 -6.89 -5.98 3.45
N PHE A 152 -7.21 -7.25 3.32
CA PHE A 152 -6.53 -8.19 2.43
C PHE A 152 -7.44 -8.59 1.28
N GLN A 153 -6.88 -8.57 0.07
CA GLN A 153 -7.61 -8.88 -1.15
C GLN A 153 -6.78 -9.74 -2.09
#